data_67b86aed6142fdffd382e346f2e718e0
#
_entry.id   67b86aed6142fdffd382e346f2e718e0
#
_cell.length_a   1.000
_cell.length_b   1.000
_cell.length_c   1.000
_cell.angle_alpha   90.00
_cell.angle_beta   90.00
_cell.angle_gamma   90.00
#
_symmetry.space_group_name_H-M   'P 1'
#
loop_
_entity.id
_entity.type
_entity.pdbx_description
1 polymer ?
#
loop_
_entity_poly.entity_id
_entity_poly.type
_entity_poly.pdbx_seq_one_letter_code
_entity_poly.pdbx_strand_id
1 'polypeptide(L)'
;MSLNRTHRARRGFTLLELLVVMFILVLLAGTVTALVMKRTEDAKHARAKADIASFETAIDLYKLDNQAYPPSLEALRAKPSGDELPNWNGPYVKKAVPADPWGRAYLYQAPGEHNQDSYDLFSLGKDGQEGGAGNDADILNWD
;
A
#
# COMPACT_ATOMS: atom_id res chain seq x y z
N MET A 1 3.15 62.22 46.61
CA MET A 1 2.92 60.76 46.50
C MET A 1 3.49 60.33 45.15
N SER A 2 4.72 59.83 45.14
CA SER A 2 5.45 59.50 43.90
C SER A 2 5.32 58.06 43.57
N LEU A 3 4.64 57.75 42.44
CA LEU A 3 4.48 56.37 41.93
C LEU A 3 5.77 55.95 41.20
N ASN A 4 6.52 55.07 41.84
CA ASN A 4 7.72 54.48 41.28
C ASN A 4 7.30 53.44 40.24
N ARG A 5 7.32 53.77 38.95
CA ARG A 5 7.13 52.84 37.84
C ARG A 5 8.41 52.02 37.66
N THR A 6 8.41 50.81 38.15
CA THR A 6 9.44 49.81 37.84
C THR A 6 9.35 49.42 36.36
N HIS A 7 10.27 49.91 35.55
CA HIS A 7 10.45 49.46 34.18
C HIS A 7 10.99 48.01 34.20
N ARG A 8 10.11 47.04 33.94
CA ARG A 8 10.51 45.67 33.66
C ARG A 8 11.29 45.68 32.35
N ALA A 9 12.61 45.52 32.41
CA ALA A 9 13.44 45.35 31.21
C ALA A 9 12.97 44.14 30.42
N ARG A 10 12.47 44.34 29.20
CA ARG A 10 12.17 43.28 28.26
C ARG A 10 13.50 42.70 27.79
N ARG A 11 13.81 41.49 28.16
CA ARG A 11 14.94 40.74 27.61
C ARG A 11 14.63 40.46 26.13
N GLY A 12 15.38 41.03 25.24
CA GLY A 12 15.35 40.74 23.82
C GLY A 12 16.06 39.39 23.54
N PHE A 13 15.58 38.65 22.55
CA PHE A 13 16.26 37.46 22.07
C PHE A 13 17.59 37.84 21.40
N THR A 14 18.62 37.03 21.64
CA THR A 14 19.90 37.18 20.95
C THR A 14 19.86 36.46 19.59
N LEU A 15 20.64 36.96 18.64
CA LEU A 15 20.77 36.33 17.31
C LEU A 15 21.31 34.89 17.42
N LEU A 16 22.21 34.64 18.38
CA LEU A 16 22.75 33.33 18.68
C LEU A 16 21.66 32.36 19.17
N GLU A 17 20.74 32.81 20.03
CA GLU A 17 19.64 32.01 20.57
C GLU A 17 18.69 31.57 19.46
N LEU A 18 18.35 32.45 18.53
CA LEU A 18 17.56 32.13 17.33
C LEU A 18 18.29 31.14 16.43
N LEU A 19 19.60 31.29 16.21
CA LEU A 19 20.41 30.42 15.39
C LEU A 19 20.44 28.98 15.96
N VAL A 20 20.66 28.85 17.28
CA VAL A 20 20.68 27.57 17.97
C VAL A 20 19.30 26.85 17.87
N VAL A 21 18.20 27.57 18.08
CA VAL A 21 16.85 27.04 17.95
C VAL A 21 16.59 26.56 16.53
N MET A 22 16.92 27.33 15.50
CA MET A 22 16.79 26.93 14.11
C MET A 22 17.61 25.69 13.79
N PHE A 23 18.82 25.57 14.30
CA PHE A 23 19.69 24.40 14.12
C PHE A 23 19.06 23.15 14.73
N ILE A 24 18.53 23.23 15.95
CA ILE A 24 17.84 22.12 16.61
C ILE A 24 16.58 21.71 15.82
N LEU A 25 15.78 22.67 15.35
CA LEU A 25 14.58 22.38 14.57
C LEU A 25 14.91 21.66 13.25
N VAL A 26 15.98 22.04 12.56
CA VAL A 26 16.43 21.38 11.32
C VAL A 26 16.87 19.95 11.59
N LEU A 27 17.62 19.69 12.67
CA LEU A 27 18.02 18.35 13.07
C LEU A 27 16.81 17.46 13.40
N LEU A 28 15.84 17.98 14.16
CA LEU A 28 14.62 17.23 14.50
C LEU A 28 13.75 16.96 13.27
N ALA A 29 13.59 17.92 12.37
CA ALA A 29 12.82 17.77 11.15
C ALA A 29 13.39 16.65 10.26
N GLY A 30 14.71 16.52 10.14
CA GLY A 30 15.36 15.47 9.35
C GLY A 30 15.08 14.06 9.86
N THR A 31 15.12 13.85 11.18
CA THR A 31 14.88 12.53 11.78
C THR A 31 13.43 12.09 11.68
N VAL A 32 12.47 13.00 11.85
CA VAL A 32 11.03 12.71 11.75
C VAL A 32 10.66 12.30 10.32
N THR A 33 11.20 12.98 9.32
CA THR A 33 10.89 12.69 7.90
C THR A 33 11.26 11.24 7.52
N ALA A 34 12.45 10.78 7.88
CA ALA A 34 12.89 9.40 7.59
C ALA A 34 11.99 8.34 8.24
N LEU A 35 11.57 8.58 9.48
CA LEU A 35 10.70 7.65 10.21
C LEU A 35 9.30 7.56 9.58
N VAL A 36 8.74 8.70 9.18
CA VAL A 36 7.41 8.77 8.53
C VAL A 36 7.44 8.05 7.18
N MET A 37 8.48 8.27 6.37
CA MET A 37 8.60 7.60 5.06
C MET A 37 8.65 6.08 5.20
N LYS A 38 9.42 5.54 6.16
CA LYS A 38 9.46 4.10 6.42
C LYS A 38 8.09 3.55 6.79
N ARG A 39 7.39 4.16 7.73
CA ARG A 39 6.05 3.72 8.16
C ARG A 39 5.02 3.77 7.04
N THR A 40 5.14 4.71 6.12
CA THR A 40 4.27 4.81 4.95
C THR A 40 4.48 3.63 4.00
N GLU A 41 5.71 3.22 3.76
CA GLU A 41 6.00 2.05 2.91
C GLU A 41 5.55 0.75 3.59
N ASP A 42 5.80 0.56 4.89
CA ASP A 42 5.31 -0.60 5.65
C ASP A 42 3.77 -0.71 5.56
N ALA A 43 3.05 0.41 5.63
CA ALA A 43 1.59 0.45 5.50
C ALA A 43 1.13 0.07 4.08
N LYS A 44 1.86 0.48 3.04
CA LYS A 44 1.56 0.09 1.65
C LYS A 44 1.75 -1.41 1.45
N HIS A 45 2.84 -2.00 1.95
CA HIS A 45 3.06 -3.43 1.90
C HIS A 45 1.94 -4.20 2.62
N ALA A 46 1.56 -3.77 3.83
CA ALA A 46 0.45 -4.39 4.56
C ALA A 46 -0.87 -4.31 3.80
N ARG A 47 -1.14 -3.20 3.12
CA ARG A 47 -2.33 -3.04 2.29
C ARG A 47 -2.29 -3.97 1.07
N ALA A 48 -1.18 -4.05 0.36
CA ALA A 48 -1.05 -4.95 -0.80
C ALA A 48 -1.26 -6.42 -0.41
N LYS A 49 -0.71 -6.86 0.74
CA LYS A 49 -0.97 -8.20 1.29
C LYS A 49 -2.45 -8.43 1.58
N ALA A 50 -3.13 -7.46 2.18
CA ALA A 50 -4.55 -7.56 2.47
C ALA A 50 -5.42 -7.60 1.19
N ASP A 51 -5.05 -6.83 0.17
CA ASP A 51 -5.72 -6.84 -1.13
C ASP A 51 -5.55 -8.20 -1.81
N ILE A 52 -4.34 -8.77 -1.84
CA ILE A 52 -4.07 -10.12 -2.38
C ILE A 52 -4.90 -11.16 -1.65
N ALA A 53 -4.90 -11.21 -0.31
CA ALA A 53 -5.70 -12.15 0.46
C ALA A 53 -7.21 -12.02 0.20
N SER A 54 -7.69 -10.81 -0.06
CA SER A 54 -9.08 -10.57 -0.45
C SER A 54 -9.39 -11.13 -1.86
N PHE A 55 -8.47 -10.98 -2.80
CA PHE A 55 -8.61 -11.55 -4.14
C PHE A 55 -8.53 -13.07 -4.13
N GLU A 56 -7.64 -13.67 -3.34
CA GLU A 56 -7.57 -15.13 -3.16
C GLU A 56 -8.91 -15.69 -2.71
N THR A 57 -9.52 -15.08 -1.70
CA THR A 57 -10.87 -15.47 -1.24
C THR A 57 -11.90 -15.39 -2.37
N ALA A 58 -11.86 -14.33 -3.17
CA ALA A 58 -12.81 -14.15 -4.28
C ALA A 58 -12.56 -15.13 -5.43
N ILE A 59 -11.28 -15.46 -5.72
CA ILE A 59 -10.87 -16.43 -6.72
C ILE A 59 -11.34 -17.84 -6.32
N ASP A 60 -11.21 -18.19 -5.03
CA ASP A 60 -11.66 -19.48 -4.51
C ASP A 60 -13.18 -19.64 -4.62
N LEU A 61 -13.94 -18.59 -4.31
CA LEU A 61 -15.39 -18.58 -4.50
C LEU A 61 -15.76 -18.70 -5.98
N TYR A 62 -15.06 -18.00 -6.87
CA TYR A 62 -15.26 -18.12 -8.31
C TYR A 62 -15.00 -19.56 -8.78
N LYS A 63 -13.90 -20.18 -8.33
CA LYS A 63 -13.54 -21.56 -8.66
C LYS A 63 -14.57 -22.56 -8.13
N LEU A 64 -15.10 -22.33 -6.93
CA LEU A 64 -16.13 -23.18 -6.34
C LEU A 64 -17.39 -23.22 -7.22
N ASP A 65 -17.83 -22.06 -7.72
CA ASP A 65 -19.03 -21.97 -8.55
C ASP A 65 -18.80 -22.48 -9.98
N ASN A 66 -17.66 -22.11 -10.59
CA ASN A 66 -17.42 -22.33 -12.02
C ASN A 66 -16.50 -23.53 -12.32
N GLN A 67 -15.95 -24.20 -11.30
CA GLN A 67 -15.00 -25.32 -11.41
C GLN A 67 -13.71 -25.00 -12.21
N ALA A 68 -13.43 -23.72 -12.39
CA ALA A 68 -12.26 -23.21 -13.08
C ALA A 68 -11.81 -21.90 -12.44
N TYR A 69 -10.54 -21.56 -12.58
CA TYR A 69 -10.04 -20.25 -12.18
C TYR A 69 -10.55 -19.16 -13.12
N PRO A 70 -10.73 -17.91 -12.63
CA PRO A 70 -11.14 -16.81 -13.48
C PRO A 70 -10.07 -16.54 -14.56
N PRO A 71 -10.46 -16.14 -15.78
CA PRO A 71 -9.51 -15.79 -16.84
C PRO A 71 -8.76 -14.48 -16.55
N SER A 72 -9.31 -13.63 -15.71
CA SER A 72 -8.67 -12.39 -15.23
C SER A 72 -9.30 -11.96 -13.90
N LEU A 73 -8.67 -11.02 -13.19
CA LEU A 73 -9.24 -10.47 -11.95
C LEU A 73 -10.54 -9.70 -12.19
N GLU A 74 -10.74 -9.12 -13.37
CA GLU A 74 -11.98 -8.42 -13.75
C GLU A 74 -13.19 -9.38 -13.79
N ALA A 75 -12.97 -10.66 -14.11
CA ALA A 75 -14.00 -11.70 -14.09
C ALA A 75 -14.59 -11.95 -12.69
N LEU A 76 -13.91 -11.52 -11.64
CA LEU A 76 -14.44 -11.58 -10.27
C LEU A 76 -15.58 -10.56 -10.05
N ARG A 77 -15.63 -9.51 -10.86
CA ARG A 77 -16.66 -8.48 -10.74
C ARG A 77 -17.75 -8.59 -11.80
N ALA A 78 -17.37 -8.84 -13.03
CA ALA A 78 -18.28 -8.89 -14.16
C ALA A 78 -18.12 -10.24 -14.88
N LYS A 79 -19.25 -10.83 -15.24
CA LYS A 79 -19.23 -12.06 -16.03
C LYS A 79 -18.51 -11.81 -17.37
N PRO A 80 -17.48 -12.62 -17.71
CA PRO A 80 -16.80 -12.50 -18.99
C PRO A 80 -17.78 -12.63 -20.17
N SER A 81 -17.62 -11.79 -21.18
CA SER A 81 -18.44 -11.83 -22.39
C SER A 81 -18.02 -13.00 -23.27
N GLY A 82 -18.97 -13.80 -23.70
CA GLY A 82 -18.72 -14.94 -24.60
C GLY A 82 -18.44 -16.28 -23.93
N ASP A 83 -18.24 -16.32 -22.63
CA ASP A 83 -18.07 -17.56 -21.90
C ASP A 83 -19.43 -18.11 -21.43
N GLU A 84 -19.70 -19.38 -21.74
CA GLU A 84 -20.81 -20.10 -21.14
C GLU A 84 -20.48 -20.49 -19.70
N LEU A 85 -20.66 -19.54 -18.79
CA LEU A 85 -20.52 -19.75 -17.35
C LEU A 85 -21.90 -19.80 -16.69
N PRO A 86 -22.63 -20.91 -16.78
CA PRO A 86 -24.01 -21.03 -16.29
C PRO A 86 -24.06 -20.86 -14.76
N ASN A 87 -22.99 -21.20 -14.08
CA ASN A 87 -22.91 -21.19 -12.62
C ASN A 87 -22.28 -19.90 -12.08
N TRP A 88 -21.97 -18.91 -12.93
CA TRP A 88 -21.41 -17.66 -12.45
C TRP A 88 -22.41 -16.93 -11.52
N ASN A 89 -22.05 -16.82 -10.25
CA ASN A 89 -22.90 -16.28 -9.18
C ASN A 89 -22.32 -14.99 -8.56
N GLY A 90 -21.45 -14.29 -9.33
CA GLY A 90 -20.86 -13.03 -8.87
C GLY A 90 -21.85 -11.84 -8.81
N PRO A 91 -21.37 -10.67 -8.44
CA PRO A 91 -19.97 -10.33 -8.32
C PRO A 91 -19.30 -10.87 -7.04
N TYR A 92 -18.11 -11.44 -7.19
CA TYR A 92 -17.29 -11.97 -6.08
C TYR A 92 -16.52 -10.87 -5.37
N VAL A 93 -16.35 -9.72 -6.02
CA VAL A 93 -15.78 -8.49 -5.43
C VAL A 93 -16.76 -7.33 -5.59
N LYS A 94 -16.93 -6.53 -4.53
CA LYS A 94 -17.90 -5.42 -4.52
C LYS A 94 -17.49 -4.24 -5.41
N LYS A 95 -16.20 -4.01 -5.55
CA LYS A 95 -15.64 -2.87 -6.31
C LYS A 95 -14.76 -3.38 -7.45
N ALA A 96 -14.46 -2.50 -8.39
CA ALA A 96 -13.45 -2.80 -9.41
C ALA A 96 -12.12 -3.14 -8.74
N VAL A 97 -11.35 -4.03 -9.36
CA VAL A 97 -10.00 -4.36 -8.91
C VAL A 97 -9.19 -3.08 -8.84
N PRO A 98 -8.72 -2.66 -7.65
CA PRO A 98 -7.94 -1.45 -7.51
C PRO A 98 -6.53 -1.67 -8.05
N ALA A 99 -5.83 -0.59 -8.33
CA ALA A 99 -4.38 -0.64 -8.43
C ALA A 99 -3.75 -0.92 -7.06
N ASP A 100 -2.55 -1.46 -7.07
CA ASP A 100 -1.74 -1.64 -5.89
C ASP A 100 -1.41 -0.28 -5.21
N PRO A 101 -0.88 -0.26 -3.99
CA PRO A 101 -0.58 1.00 -3.29
C PRO A 101 0.46 1.90 -3.96
N TRP A 102 1.17 1.41 -4.97
CA TRP A 102 2.12 2.18 -5.77
C TRP A 102 1.56 2.59 -7.13
N GLY A 103 0.28 2.23 -7.42
CA GLY A 103 -0.47 2.68 -8.60
C GLY A 103 -0.36 1.75 -9.81
N ARG A 104 0.13 0.53 -9.65
CA ARG A 104 0.23 -0.50 -10.69
C ARG A 104 -0.89 -1.54 -10.56
N ALA A 105 -1.20 -2.24 -11.65
CA ALA A 105 -2.12 -3.37 -11.60
C ALA A 105 -1.48 -4.55 -10.84
N TYR A 106 -2.30 -5.31 -10.11
CA TYR A 106 -1.91 -6.62 -9.64
C TYR A 106 -1.75 -7.56 -10.82
N LEU A 107 -0.73 -8.40 -10.80
CA LEU A 107 -0.44 -9.39 -11.83
C LEU A 107 -1.11 -10.71 -11.44
N TYR A 108 -1.79 -11.32 -12.40
CA TYR A 108 -2.53 -12.56 -12.21
C TYR A 108 -2.33 -13.47 -13.40
N GLN A 109 -2.05 -14.74 -13.13
CA GLN A 109 -1.89 -15.78 -14.16
C GLN A 109 -2.45 -17.12 -13.63
N ALA A 110 -3.30 -17.75 -14.41
CA ALA A 110 -3.82 -19.09 -14.14
C ALA A 110 -3.76 -19.95 -15.42
N PRO A 111 -3.11 -21.14 -15.40
CA PRO A 111 -2.32 -21.67 -14.29
C PRO A 111 -1.08 -20.81 -14.01
N GLY A 112 -0.61 -20.83 -12.75
CA GLY A 112 0.58 -20.11 -12.33
C GLY A 112 1.88 -20.74 -12.84
N GLU A 113 2.94 -19.96 -12.90
CA GLU A 113 4.29 -20.50 -13.14
C GLU A 113 4.90 -21.06 -11.86
N HIS A 114 4.65 -20.41 -10.72
CA HIS A 114 5.07 -20.84 -9.39
C HIS A 114 4.07 -21.85 -8.81
N ASN A 115 2.77 -21.54 -8.90
CA ASN A 115 1.68 -22.41 -8.47
C ASN A 115 1.05 -23.11 -9.66
N GLN A 116 1.71 -24.15 -10.23
CA GLN A 116 1.31 -24.81 -11.47
C GLN A 116 -0.11 -25.44 -11.41
N ASP A 117 -0.54 -25.91 -10.23
CA ASP A 117 -1.87 -26.47 -10.02
C ASP A 117 -2.91 -25.42 -9.58
N SER A 118 -2.51 -24.15 -9.52
CA SER A 118 -3.30 -23.04 -9.02
C SER A 118 -3.08 -21.78 -9.89
N TYR A 119 -2.82 -20.65 -9.26
CA TYR A 119 -2.57 -19.37 -9.92
C TYR A 119 -1.47 -18.60 -9.19
N ASP A 120 -0.83 -17.71 -9.92
CA ASP A 120 0.07 -16.71 -9.36
C ASP A 120 -0.66 -15.36 -9.30
N LEU A 121 -0.56 -14.70 -8.16
CA LEU A 121 -1.12 -13.38 -7.90
C LEU A 121 -0.14 -12.55 -7.10
N PHE A 122 0.29 -11.41 -7.65
CA PHE A 122 1.34 -10.63 -7.02
C PHE A 122 1.32 -9.16 -7.40
N SER A 123 2.05 -8.35 -6.62
CA SER A 123 2.43 -6.97 -6.92
C SER A 123 3.94 -6.86 -6.94
N LEU A 124 4.47 -6.12 -7.90
CA LEU A 124 5.90 -5.83 -8.04
C LEU A 124 6.41 -4.77 -7.05
N GLY A 125 5.69 -4.54 -5.97
CA GLY A 125 6.13 -3.66 -4.91
C GLY A 125 6.39 -2.22 -5.36
N LYS A 126 7.30 -1.57 -4.66
CA LYS A 126 7.59 -0.14 -4.86
C LYS A 126 8.35 0.16 -6.14
N ASP A 127 9.34 -0.63 -6.50
CA ASP A 127 10.20 -0.39 -7.66
C ASP A 127 9.58 -0.85 -8.99
N GLY A 128 8.59 -1.78 -8.94
CA GLY A 128 7.92 -2.31 -10.12
C GLY A 128 8.78 -3.25 -10.95
N GLN A 129 9.76 -3.90 -10.33
CA GLN A 129 10.63 -4.90 -10.93
C GLN A 129 10.51 -6.20 -10.15
N GLU A 130 10.65 -7.33 -10.82
CA GLU A 130 10.64 -8.63 -10.17
C GLU A 130 11.79 -8.79 -9.17
N GLY A 131 11.47 -9.29 -7.97
CA GLY A 131 12.43 -9.51 -6.90
C GLY A 131 12.50 -8.36 -5.91
N GLY A 132 13.74 -7.91 -5.61
CA GLY A 132 13.94 -6.85 -4.62
C GLY A 132 14.00 -7.35 -3.17
N ALA A 133 14.24 -6.43 -2.24
CA ALA A 133 14.30 -6.70 -0.81
C ALA A 133 13.80 -5.50 0.01
N GLY A 134 13.28 -5.77 1.20
CA GLY A 134 12.78 -4.72 2.08
C GLY A 134 11.59 -3.98 1.46
N ASN A 135 11.73 -2.67 1.25
CA ASN A 135 10.66 -1.84 0.68
C ASN A 135 10.41 -2.07 -0.81
N ASP A 136 11.36 -2.68 -1.51
CA ASP A 136 11.28 -2.98 -2.95
C ASP A 136 10.91 -4.46 -3.20
N ALA A 137 10.65 -5.23 -2.13
CA ALA A 137 10.25 -6.63 -2.26
C ALA A 137 8.85 -6.75 -2.89
N ASP A 138 8.70 -7.75 -3.74
CA ASP A 138 7.41 -8.15 -4.29
C ASP A 138 6.46 -8.64 -3.19
N ILE A 139 5.19 -8.58 -3.43
CA ILE A 139 4.16 -9.16 -2.57
C ILE A 139 3.50 -10.30 -3.35
N LEU A 140 3.79 -11.51 -2.94
CA LEU A 140 3.49 -12.74 -3.65
C LEU A 140 2.44 -13.55 -2.90
N ASN A 141 1.65 -14.39 -3.61
CA ASN A 141 0.72 -15.32 -2.97
C ASN A 141 1.31 -16.73 -2.76
N TRP A 142 2.59 -16.93 -3.08
CA TRP A 142 3.27 -18.23 -2.93
C TRP A 142 4.45 -18.21 -1.93
N ASP A 143 4.60 -17.15 -1.14
CA ASP A 143 5.60 -17.05 -0.07
C ASP A 143 5.09 -17.60 1.27
#